data_e2994850df86c9e183fda707822d5e83
#
_entry.id   e2994850df86c9e183fda707822d5e83
#
_cell.length_a   1.000
_cell.length_b   1.000
_cell.length_c   1.000
_cell.angle_alpha   90.00
_cell.angle_beta   90.00
_cell.angle_gamma   90.00
#
_symmetry.space_group_name_H-M   'P 1'
#
loop_
_entity.id
_entity.type
_entity.pdbx_description
1 polymer ?
#
loop_
_entity_poly.entity_id
_entity_poly.type
_entity_poly.pdbx_seq_one_letter_code
_entity_poly.pdbx_strand_id
1 'polypeptide(L)'
;MADWDPSLYLQYSAERTRPAAELLARVPLADIISAVDLGCGPGNSTALLKQRWPSAQIAGVDNSPAMLEEARQALPDCHFVESDIRHYKPDQPLSLIYANASLQWIPDHYHLLPHLVSLLQLNGVLALQMPDNWLEPTHALMREVAWEQGYPD
;
A
#
# COMPACT_ATOMS: atom_id res chain seq x y z
N MET A 1 6.13 7.31 17.60
CA MET A 1 5.09 7.83 16.68
C MET A 1 3.78 7.27 17.18
N ALA A 2 2.70 8.05 17.23
CA ALA A 2 1.39 7.49 17.62
C ALA A 2 0.95 6.48 16.55
N ASP A 3 0.36 5.36 16.98
CA ASP A 3 -0.17 4.36 16.04
C ASP A 3 -1.38 4.92 15.29
N TRP A 4 -1.68 4.36 14.12
CA TRP A 4 -2.84 4.76 13.32
C TRP A 4 -4.13 4.28 13.97
N ASP A 5 -5.17 5.13 13.95
CA ASP A 5 -6.51 4.79 14.47
C ASP A 5 -7.36 4.15 13.34
N PRO A 6 -7.61 2.83 13.41
CA PRO A 6 -8.39 2.12 12.38
C PRO A 6 -9.83 2.63 12.26
N SER A 7 -10.46 3.06 13.38
CA SER A 7 -11.85 3.49 13.37
C SER A 7 -12.04 4.79 12.58
N LEU A 8 -11.12 5.73 12.75
CA LEU A 8 -11.08 6.96 11.96
C LEU A 8 -10.76 6.67 10.48
N TYR A 9 -9.90 5.68 10.23
CA TYR A 9 -9.54 5.27 8.88
C TYR A 9 -10.75 4.67 8.13
N LEU A 10 -11.53 3.79 8.78
CA LEU A 10 -12.67 3.10 8.20
C LEU A 10 -13.87 4.03 7.94
N GLN A 11 -13.96 5.18 8.60
CA GLN A 11 -15.03 6.17 8.40
C GLN A 11 -15.16 6.63 6.93
N TYR A 12 -14.05 6.60 6.17
CA TYR A 12 -13.99 6.98 4.75
C TYR A 12 -13.56 5.80 3.86
N SER A 13 -14.01 4.60 4.21
CA SER A 13 -13.56 3.37 3.54
C SER A 13 -13.91 3.34 2.05
N ALA A 14 -15.08 3.83 1.66
CA ALA A 14 -15.52 3.83 0.26
C ALA A 14 -14.63 4.71 -0.64
N GLU A 15 -14.34 5.94 -0.18
CA GLU A 15 -13.49 6.90 -0.89
C GLU A 15 -12.04 6.40 -1.01
N ARG A 16 -11.52 5.75 0.04
CA ARG A 16 -10.17 5.20 0.09
C ARG A 16 -10.02 3.90 -0.70
N THR A 17 -11.09 3.12 -0.79
CA THR A 17 -11.10 1.86 -1.53
C THR A 17 -11.21 2.07 -3.04
N ARG A 18 -11.84 3.17 -3.49
CA ARG A 18 -11.99 3.46 -4.93
C ARG A 18 -10.66 3.55 -5.67
N PRO A 19 -9.64 4.32 -5.23
CA PRO A 19 -8.34 4.35 -5.90
C PRO A 19 -7.68 2.97 -5.97
N ALA A 20 -7.79 2.17 -4.91
CA ALA A 20 -7.29 0.80 -4.92
C ALA A 20 -8.00 -0.05 -5.98
N ALA A 21 -9.32 0.03 -6.10
CA ALA A 21 -10.06 -0.70 -7.13
C ALA A 21 -9.67 -0.26 -8.55
N GLU A 22 -9.48 1.04 -8.77
CA GLU A 22 -9.04 1.59 -10.05
C GLU A 22 -7.62 1.13 -10.43
N LEU A 23 -6.69 1.09 -9.46
CA LEU A 23 -5.36 0.54 -9.67
C LEU A 23 -5.44 -0.95 -10.01
N LEU A 24 -6.22 -1.71 -9.23
CA LEU A 24 -6.38 -3.15 -9.44
C LEU A 24 -6.95 -3.46 -10.83
N ALA A 25 -7.90 -2.68 -11.31
CA ALA A 25 -8.49 -2.86 -12.65
C ALA A 25 -7.45 -2.73 -13.79
N ARG A 26 -6.33 -2.04 -13.54
CA ARG A 26 -5.25 -1.87 -14.52
C ARG A 26 -4.17 -2.94 -14.45
N VAL A 27 -4.20 -3.84 -13.46
CA VAL A 27 -3.23 -4.94 -13.35
C VAL A 27 -3.49 -5.95 -14.46
N PRO A 28 -2.53 -6.18 -15.39
CA PRO A 28 -2.75 -6.99 -16.59
C PRO A 28 -2.52 -8.49 -16.35
N LEU A 29 -2.80 -8.99 -15.14
CA LEU A 29 -2.65 -10.40 -14.78
C LEU A 29 -4.02 -11.06 -14.70
N ALA A 30 -4.21 -12.13 -15.48
CA ALA A 30 -5.43 -12.95 -15.39
C ALA A 30 -5.42 -13.80 -14.12
N ASP A 31 -4.32 -14.50 -13.88
CA ASP A 31 -4.10 -15.36 -12.73
C ASP A 31 -2.78 -15.04 -12.05
N ILE A 32 -2.72 -15.26 -10.74
CA ILE A 32 -1.51 -15.10 -9.93
C ILE A 32 -1.38 -16.25 -8.93
N ILE A 33 -0.13 -16.56 -8.56
CA ILE A 33 0.15 -17.53 -7.48
C ILE A 33 0.21 -16.81 -6.14
N SER A 34 0.89 -15.66 -6.11
CA SER A 34 1.14 -14.92 -4.88
C SER A 34 1.12 -13.41 -5.11
N ALA A 35 0.67 -12.68 -4.12
CA ALA A 35 0.74 -11.23 -4.10
C ALA A 35 1.05 -10.70 -2.69
N VAL A 36 1.63 -9.50 -2.64
CA VAL A 36 1.73 -8.72 -1.41
C VAL A 36 1.07 -7.35 -1.60
N ASP A 37 0.35 -6.93 -0.58
CA ASP A 37 -0.23 -5.60 -0.43
C ASP A 37 0.62 -4.80 0.57
N LEU A 38 1.40 -3.85 0.07
CA LEU A 38 2.35 -3.06 0.86
C LEU A 38 1.69 -1.80 1.41
N GLY A 39 1.67 -1.66 2.74
CA GLY A 39 0.89 -0.66 3.46
C GLY A 39 -0.59 -0.99 3.40
N CYS A 40 -0.92 -2.25 3.74
CA CYS A 40 -2.27 -2.79 3.60
C CYS A 40 -3.30 -2.14 4.55
N GLY A 41 -2.85 -1.45 5.59
CA GLY A 41 -3.72 -0.89 6.62
C GLY A 41 -4.66 -1.94 7.21
N PRO A 42 -5.97 -1.64 7.38
CA PRO A 42 -6.95 -2.57 7.92
C PRO A 42 -7.44 -3.62 6.89
N GLY A 43 -6.76 -3.75 5.73
CA GLY A 43 -7.01 -4.83 4.77
C GLY A 43 -7.97 -4.50 3.63
N ASN A 44 -8.37 -3.25 3.43
CA ASN A 44 -9.34 -2.89 2.37
C ASN A 44 -8.85 -3.25 0.96
N SER A 45 -7.61 -2.92 0.62
CA SER A 45 -6.99 -3.28 -0.65
C SER A 45 -6.68 -4.77 -0.74
N THR A 46 -6.26 -5.37 0.37
CA THR A 46 -6.04 -6.82 0.45
C THR A 46 -7.33 -7.60 0.14
N ALA A 47 -8.49 -7.14 0.62
CA ALA A 47 -9.79 -7.74 0.31
C ALA A 47 -10.10 -7.72 -1.19
N LEU A 48 -9.78 -6.62 -1.88
CA LEU A 48 -9.96 -6.53 -3.34
C LEU A 48 -9.06 -7.52 -4.09
N LEU A 49 -7.81 -7.68 -3.65
CA LEU A 49 -6.89 -8.68 -4.21
C LEU A 49 -7.44 -10.09 -4.02
N LYS A 50 -7.90 -10.41 -2.80
CA LYS A 50 -8.46 -11.73 -2.47
C LYS A 50 -9.75 -12.02 -3.23
N GLN A 51 -10.59 -11.01 -3.44
CA GLN A 51 -11.80 -11.13 -4.25
C GLN A 51 -11.48 -11.43 -5.71
N ARG A 52 -10.47 -10.77 -6.29
CA ARG A 52 -10.08 -10.99 -7.69
C ARG A 52 -9.39 -12.32 -7.90
N TRP A 53 -8.56 -12.77 -6.96
CA TRP A 53 -7.79 -14.03 -7.02
C TRP A 53 -8.00 -14.87 -5.76
N PRO A 54 -9.14 -15.54 -5.61
CA PRO A 54 -9.48 -16.26 -4.38
C PRO A 54 -8.50 -17.39 -4.03
N SER A 55 -7.87 -18.00 -5.05
CA SER A 55 -6.92 -19.10 -4.86
C SER A 55 -5.48 -18.66 -4.61
N ALA A 56 -5.17 -17.36 -4.81
CA ALA A 56 -3.83 -16.86 -4.62
C ALA A 56 -3.46 -16.73 -3.14
N GLN A 57 -2.18 -16.87 -2.85
CA GLN A 57 -1.59 -16.55 -1.55
C GLN A 57 -1.43 -15.02 -1.48
N ILE A 58 -2.25 -14.37 -0.68
CA ILE A 58 -2.20 -12.92 -0.49
C ILE A 58 -1.64 -12.61 0.89
N ALA A 59 -0.59 -11.81 0.93
CA ALA A 59 -0.04 -11.24 2.16
C ALA A 59 -0.31 -9.73 2.22
N GLY A 60 -0.65 -9.23 3.41
CA GLY A 60 -0.68 -7.81 3.72
C GLY A 60 0.52 -7.44 4.59
N VAL A 61 1.17 -6.33 4.30
CA VAL A 61 2.30 -5.80 5.08
C VAL A 61 1.97 -4.38 5.54
N ASP A 62 2.11 -4.14 6.83
CA ASP A 62 1.99 -2.81 7.42
C ASP A 62 2.93 -2.71 8.62
N ASN A 63 3.27 -1.49 9.05
CA ASN A 63 4.07 -1.24 10.24
C ASN A 63 3.23 -0.84 11.46
N SER A 64 1.90 -0.80 11.32
CA SER A 64 0.95 -0.49 12.40
C SER A 64 0.33 -1.78 12.94
N PRO A 65 0.64 -2.19 14.19
CA PRO A 65 0.02 -3.34 14.83
C PRO A 65 -1.51 -3.23 14.91
N ALA A 66 -2.03 -2.02 15.17
CA ALA A 66 -3.47 -1.78 15.28
C ALA A 66 -4.18 -2.01 13.94
N MET A 67 -3.60 -1.56 12.83
CA MET A 67 -4.13 -1.81 11.48
C MET A 67 -4.14 -3.29 11.15
N LEU A 68 -3.04 -4.00 11.47
CA LEU A 68 -2.93 -5.43 11.19
C LEU A 68 -3.87 -6.28 12.04
N GLU A 69 -4.22 -5.86 13.23
CA GLU A 69 -5.22 -6.55 14.06
C GLU A 69 -6.60 -6.49 13.41
N GLU A 70 -7.04 -5.32 12.93
CA GLU A 70 -8.28 -5.17 12.17
C GLU A 70 -8.25 -6.00 10.87
N ALA A 71 -7.12 -5.97 10.14
CA ALA A 71 -6.96 -6.73 8.91
C ALA A 71 -7.10 -8.25 9.15
N ARG A 72 -6.51 -8.79 10.23
CA ARG A 72 -6.63 -10.22 10.59
C ARG A 72 -8.05 -10.60 10.95
N GLN A 73 -8.79 -9.72 11.63
CA GLN A 73 -10.19 -9.96 11.95
C GLN A 73 -11.06 -9.95 10.69
N ALA A 74 -10.82 -9.01 9.78
CA ALA A 74 -11.59 -8.89 8.54
C ALA A 74 -11.28 -9.99 7.52
N LEU A 75 -10.05 -10.48 7.45
CA LEU A 75 -9.56 -11.39 6.43
C LEU A 75 -8.73 -12.54 7.06
N PRO A 76 -9.36 -13.46 7.80
CA PRO A 76 -8.65 -14.52 8.54
C PRO A 76 -7.88 -15.49 7.62
N ASP A 77 -8.24 -15.57 6.35
CA ASP A 77 -7.59 -16.45 5.36
C ASP A 77 -6.39 -15.77 4.66
N CYS A 78 -6.08 -14.52 5.01
CA CYS A 78 -4.91 -13.81 4.50
C CYS A 78 -3.78 -13.78 5.53
N HIS A 79 -2.55 -13.73 5.04
CA HIS A 79 -1.38 -13.61 5.91
C HIS A 79 -1.01 -12.15 6.13
N PHE A 80 -0.85 -11.71 7.39
CA PHE A 80 -0.50 -10.33 7.72
C PHE A 80 0.81 -10.25 8.50
N VAL A 81 1.75 -9.45 7.98
CA VAL A 81 3.11 -9.30 8.48
C VAL A 81 3.34 -7.88 8.96
N GLU A 82 3.76 -7.72 10.20
CA GLU A 82 4.26 -6.46 10.72
C GLU A 82 5.69 -6.25 10.22
N SER A 83 5.88 -5.30 9.31
CA SER A 83 7.19 -4.99 8.75
C SER A 83 7.20 -3.60 8.14
N ASP A 84 8.38 -2.99 8.14
CA ASP A 84 8.67 -1.86 7.27
C ASP A 84 8.81 -2.36 5.82
N ILE A 85 8.13 -1.69 4.89
CA ILE A 85 8.15 -2.03 3.46
C ILE A 85 9.58 -2.10 2.91
N ARG A 86 10.48 -1.26 3.40
CA ARG A 86 11.90 -1.23 3.00
C ARG A 86 12.66 -2.51 3.32
N HIS A 87 12.19 -3.27 4.31
CA HIS A 87 12.85 -4.46 4.82
C HIS A 87 12.07 -5.75 4.56
N TYR A 88 10.87 -5.62 3.97
CA TYR A 88 10.06 -6.79 3.65
C TYR A 88 10.78 -7.72 2.67
N LYS A 89 10.75 -9.00 2.97
CA LYS A 89 11.30 -10.07 2.13
C LYS A 89 10.33 -11.23 2.10
N PRO A 90 9.74 -11.56 0.95
CA PRO A 90 8.92 -12.76 0.79
C PRO A 90 9.81 -14.01 0.71
N ASP A 91 9.25 -15.17 1.11
CA ASP A 91 9.94 -16.46 1.02
C ASP A 91 10.16 -16.92 -0.42
N GLN A 92 9.32 -16.47 -1.34
CA GLN A 92 9.36 -16.79 -2.77
C GLN A 92 9.11 -15.54 -3.62
N PRO A 93 9.63 -15.48 -4.85
CA PRO A 93 9.32 -14.39 -5.77
C PRO A 93 7.80 -14.25 -6.01
N LEU A 94 7.34 -13.01 -6.10
CA LEU A 94 5.92 -12.66 -6.14
C LEU A 94 5.41 -12.48 -7.57
N SER A 95 4.17 -12.87 -7.83
CA SER A 95 3.46 -12.55 -9.08
C SER A 95 3.05 -11.08 -9.14
N LEU A 96 2.68 -10.50 -7.98
CA LEU A 96 2.20 -9.13 -7.87
C LEU A 96 2.72 -8.49 -6.59
N ILE A 97 3.27 -7.30 -6.72
CA ILE A 97 3.44 -6.36 -5.61
C ILE A 97 2.46 -5.23 -5.84
N TYR A 98 1.61 -4.99 -4.84
CA TYR A 98 0.57 -4.00 -4.87
C TYR A 98 0.79 -2.97 -3.77
N ALA A 99 0.69 -1.69 -4.08
CA ALA A 99 0.86 -0.61 -3.11
C ALA A 99 -0.06 0.56 -3.45
N ASN A 100 -1.08 0.78 -2.63
CA ASN A 100 -2.02 1.88 -2.83
C ASN A 100 -1.93 2.87 -1.67
N ALA A 101 -1.58 4.12 -1.98
CA ALA A 101 -1.49 5.23 -1.02
C ALA A 101 -0.63 4.92 0.23
N SER A 102 0.49 4.21 0.03
CA SER A 102 1.42 3.83 1.09
C SER A 102 2.84 4.32 0.85
N LEU A 103 3.35 4.28 -0.38
CA LEU A 103 4.76 4.58 -0.65
C LEU A 103 5.11 6.07 -0.51
N GLN A 104 4.15 6.98 -0.54
CA GLN A 104 4.39 8.42 -0.29
C GLN A 104 4.97 8.72 1.10
N TRP A 105 4.83 7.78 2.04
CA TRP A 105 5.36 7.91 3.40
C TRP A 105 6.80 7.39 3.54
N ILE A 106 7.36 6.83 2.47
CA ILE A 106 8.69 6.23 2.46
C ILE A 106 9.62 7.13 1.65
N PRO A 107 10.71 7.61 2.23
CA PRO A 107 11.72 8.36 1.48
C PRO A 107 12.52 7.43 0.55
N ASP A 108 13.26 8.05 -0.38
CA ASP A 108 14.23 7.36 -1.23
C ASP A 108 13.64 6.27 -2.14
N HIS A 109 12.68 6.67 -2.94
CA HIS A 109 12.10 5.79 -3.97
C HIS A 109 13.13 5.30 -5.00
N TYR A 110 14.24 6.02 -5.15
CA TYR A 110 15.32 5.64 -6.07
C TYR A 110 15.93 4.26 -5.72
N HIS A 111 16.06 3.95 -4.43
CA HIS A 111 16.50 2.63 -3.95
C HIS A 111 15.33 1.67 -3.69
N LEU A 112 14.21 2.19 -3.22
CA LEU A 112 13.05 1.37 -2.89
C LEU A 112 12.47 0.65 -4.13
N LEU A 113 12.23 1.36 -5.23
CA LEU A 113 11.56 0.75 -6.39
C LEU A 113 12.37 -0.38 -7.03
N PRO A 114 13.69 -0.27 -7.27
CA PRO A 114 14.50 -1.40 -7.72
C PRO A 114 14.49 -2.58 -6.75
N HIS A 115 14.50 -2.32 -5.43
CA HIS A 115 14.37 -3.37 -4.43
C HIS A 115 13.03 -4.11 -4.59
N LEU A 116 11.90 -3.41 -4.63
CA LEU A 116 10.59 -4.03 -4.82
C LEU A 116 10.51 -4.83 -6.12
N VAL A 117 11.04 -4.30 -7.23
CA VAL A 117 11.09 -5.04 -8.50
C VAL A 117 11.91 -6.32 -8.39
N SER A 118 12.99 -6.33 -7.60
CA SER A 118 13.81 -7.52 -7.39
C SER A 118 13.11 -8.66 -6.64
N LEU A 119 11.99 -8.37 -5.96
CA LEU A 119 11.16 -9.37 -5.26
C LEU A 119 10.14 -10.05 -6.18
N LEU A 120 9.98 -9.56 -7.42
CA LEU A 120 9.06 -10.13 -8.39
C LEU A 120 9.65 -11.34 -9.11
N GLN A 121 8.79 -12.29 -9.42
CA GLN A 121 9.13 -13.34 -10.38
C GLN A 121 9.22 -12.79 -11.81
N LEU A 122 9.72 -13.61 -12.74
CA LEU A 122 9.71 -13.25 -14.17
C LEU A 122 8.25 -12.98 -14.62
N ASN A 123 8.04 -11.84 -15.31
CA ASN A 123 6.73 -11.33 -15.70
C ASN A 123 5.80 -10.94 -14.50
N GLY A 124 6.33 -10.83 -13.31
CA GLY A 124 5.61 -10.25 -12.18
C GLY A 124 5.33 -8.76 -12.37
N VAL A 125 4.34 -8.25 -11.69
CA VAL A 125 3.87 -6.85 -11.82
C VAL A 125 4.07 -6.10 -10.52
N LEU A 126 4.66 -4.90 -10.60
CA LEU A 126 4.60 -3.89 -9.56
C LEU A 126 3.49 -2.89 -9.91
N ALA A 127 2.39 -2.93 -9.16
CA ALA A 127 1.27 -2.00 -9.27
C ALA A 127 1.29 -1.03 -8.10
N LEU A 128 1.52 0.23 -8.36
CA LEU A 128 1.56 1.25 -7.31
C LEU A 128 0.77 2.49 -7.68
N GLN A 129 0.20 3.13 -6.67
CA GLN A 129 -0.46 4.42 -6.76
C GLN A 129 -0.14 5.24 -5.52
N MET A 130 0.13 6.51 -5.76
CA MET A 130 0.31 7.53 -4.71
C MET A 130 -0.54 8.76 -5.06
N PRO A 131 -1.07 9.48 -4.06
CA PRO A 131 -1.70 10.76 -4.33
C PRO A 131 -0.65 11.76 -4.84
N ASP A 132 -1.00 12.51 -5.88
CA ASP A 132 -0.24 13.66 -6.36
C ASP A 132 -1.01 14.94 -6.05
N ASN A 133 -0.78 15.46 -4.84
CA ASN A 133 -1.43 16.67 -4.34
C ASN A 133 -0.52 17.90 -4.40
N TRP A 134 0.65 17.75 -5.04
CA TRP A 134 1.69 18.81 -4.99
C TRP A 134 1.20 20.16 -5.50
N LEU A 135 0.40 20.17 -6.56
CA LEU A 135 -0.14 21.38 -7.18
C LEU A 135 -1.53 21.77 -6.67
N GLU A 136 -2.13 20.98 -5.78
CA GLU A 136 -3.42 21.33 -5.22
C GLU A 136 -3.35 22.59 -4.36
N PRO A 137 -4.36 23.49 -4.45
CA PRO A 137 -4.32 24.82 -3.81
C PRO A 137 -3.98 24.78 -2.33
N THR A 138 -4.50 23.82 -1.59
CA THR A 138 -4.24 23.67 -0.15
C THR A 138 -2.76 23.33 0.12
N HIS A 139 -2.18 22.41 -0.64
CA HIS A 139 -0.77 22.01 -0.49
C HIS A 139 0.18 23.11 -1.01
N ALA A 140 -0.20 23.79 -2.09
CA ALA A 140 0.56 24.95 -2.59
C ALA A 140 0.62 26.06 -1.55
N LEU A 141 -0.52 26.40 -0.94
CA LEU A 141 -0.60 27.42 0.11
C LEU A 141 0.19 27.02 1.37
N MET A 142 0.15 25.75 1.77
CA MET A 142 0.93 25.27 2.92
C MET A 142 2.44 25.45 2.70
N ARG A 143 2.93 25.15 1.48
CA ARG A 143 4.34 25.36 1.14
C ARG A 143 4.71 26.85 1.11
N GLU A 144 3.85 27.68 0.54
CA GLU A 144 4.06 29.14 0.51
C GLU A 144 4.20 29.70 1.93
N VAL A 145 3.26 29.35 2.82
CA VAL A 145 3.31 29.76 4.23
C VAL A 145 4.55 29.21 4.94
N ALA A 146 4.90 27.93 4.70
CA ALA A 146 6.11 27.35 5.29
C ALA A 146 7.38 28.09 4.83
N TRP A 147 7.47 28.39 3.54
CA TRP A 147 8.59 29.15 2.98
C TRP A 147 8.69 30.55 3.59
N GLU A 148 7.58 31.29 3.71
CA GLU A 148 7.52 32.62 4.33
C GLU A 148 7.94 32.59 5.81
N GLN A 149 7.69 31.49 6.52
CA GLN A 149 8.08 31.27 7.91
C GLN A 149 9.51 30.72 8.07
N GLY A 150 10.25 30.52 6.98
CA GLY A 150 11.64 30.05 7.00
C GLY A 150 11.82 28.55 7.21
N TYR A 151 10.78 27.75 6.97
CA TYR A 151 10.91 26.29 6.96
C TYR A 151 11.32 25.84 5.55
N PRO A 152 12.48 25.15 5.39
CA PRO A 152 12.89 24.59 4.09
C PRO A 152 11.98 23.40 3.70
N ASP A 153 11.93 23.12 2.39
CA ASP A 153 11.28 21.92 1.82
C ASP A 153 11.86 20.60 2.35
#